data_5ea919ef60b555c63cb47d3001cf1d4b
#
_entry.id   5ea919ef60b555c63cb47d3001cf1d4b
#
_cell.length_a   1.000
_cell.length_b   1.000
_cell.length_c   1.000
_cell.angle_alpha   90.00
_cell.angle_beta   90.00
_cell.angle_gamma   90.00
#
_symmetry.space_group_name_H-M   'P 1'
#
loop_
_entity.id
_entity.type
_entity.pdbx_description
1 polymer ?
#
loop_
_entity_poly.entity_id
_entity_poly.type
_entity_poly.pdbx_seq_one_letter_code
_entity_poly.pdbx_strand_id
1 'polypeptide(L)'
;MVRRRFTLDEYHRMGEAGILGTDDRVELIEGEIIEMSPIGSRHAGTVARIHHLFSIRLLDQAVVWSQNPLLLVQHQSEPEPDVMLLAPHADFYSGGLPEPPDVRLLVEVAESSLQYDRRTKFPLYARSGVAEAWLVDLDSGRLEIHRGAGDAGYRDVRVLRADEMFSPTAFPDLAITLRDLIG
;
A
#
# COMPACT_ATOMS: atom_id res chain seq x y z
N MET A 1 15.43 -21.25 20.39
CA MET A 1 15.67 -21.06 18.96
C MET A 1 15.15 -19.68 18.59
N VAL A 2 15.95 -18.88 17.89
CA VAL A 2 15.56 -17.56 17.41
C VAL A 2 15.44 -17.67 15.88
N ARG A 3 14.35 -17.12 15.28
CA ARG A 3 14.24 -17.02 13.82
C ARG A 3 15.26 -15.99 13.33
N ARG A 4 15.99 -16.30 12.26
CA ARG A 4 16.80 -15.31 11.55
C ARG A 4 15.86 -14.42 10.73
N ARG A 5 16.10 -13.10 10.79
CA ARG A 5 15.45 -12.12 9.93
C ARG A 5 16.47 -11.60 8.91
N PHE A 6 15.97 -11.29 7.73
CA PHE A 6 16.78 -10.73 6.66
C PHE A 6 16.80 -9.22 6.73
N THR A 7 17.90 -8.62 6.33
CA THR A 7 17.98 -7.18 6.08
C THR A 7 17.52 -6.88 4.65
N LEU A 8 17.16 -5.60 4.38
CA LEU A 8 16.89 -5.13 3.02
C LEU A 8 18.05 -5.44 2.05
N ASP A 9 19.29 -5.21 2.49
CA ASP A 9 20.49 -5.51 1.68
C ASP A 9 20.60 -7.02 1.35
N GLU A 10 20.31 -7.89 2.31
CA GLU A 10 20.29 -9.33 2.06
C GLU A 10 19.17 -9.73 1.08
N TYR A 11 17.99 -9.11 1.22
CA TYR A 11 16.84 -9.35 0.34
C TYR A 11 17.14 -8.91 -1.10
N HIS A 12 17.68 -7.70 -1.30
CA HIS A 12 18.07 -7.21 -2.62
C HIS A 12 19.16 -8.10 -3.26
N ARG A 13 20.17 -8.52 -2.47
CA ARG A 13 21.21 -9.45 -2.96
C ARG A 13 20.64 -10.82 -3.34
N MET A 14 19.56 -11.29 -2.72
CA MET A 14 18.89 -12.53 -3.16
C MET A 14 18.25 -12.35 -4.54
N GLY A 15 17.64 -11.20 -4.83
CA GLY A 15 17.16 -10.85 -6.17
C GLY A 15 18.29 -10.80 -7.19
N GLU A 16 19.37 -10.06 -6.89
CA GLU A 16 20.55 -9.94 -7.76
C GLU A 16 21.23 -11.30 -8.07
N ALA A 17 21.25 -12.19 -7.07
CA ALA A 17 21.82 -13.54 -7.21
C ALA A 17 20.85 -14.54 -7.87
N GLY A 18 19.63 -14.15 -8.20
CA GLY A 18 18.61 -15.03 -8.77
C GLY A 18 18.06 -16.09 -7.81
N ILE A 19 18.24 -15.91 -6.50
CA ILE A 19 17.62 -16.75 -5.46
C ILE A 19 16.12 -16.45 -5.39
N LEU A 20 15.75 -15.16 -5.49
CA LEU A 20 14.40 -14.69 -5.74
C LEU A 20 14.35 -14.24 -7.20
N GLY A 21 13.51 -14.91 -7.99
CA GLY A 21 13.36 -14.62 -9.41
C GLY A 21 12.29 -13.55 -9.66
N THR A 22 12.22 -13.05 -10.89
CA THR A 22 11.21 -12.05 -11.32
C THR A 22 9.77 -12.57 -11.24
N ASP A 23 9.61 -13.91 -11.24
CA ASP A 23 8.30 -14.57 -11.13
C ASP A 23 7.91 -14.87 -9.68
N ASP A 24 8.85 -14.71 -8.73
CA ASP A 24 8.58 -14.91 -7.31
C ASP A 24 7.81 -13.68 -6.77
N ARG A 25 6.56 -13.92 -6.41
CA ARG A 25 5.70 -12.89 -5.80
C ARG A 25 5.90 -12.88 -4.31
N VAL A 26 6.89 -12.16 -3.85
CA VAL A 26 7.28 -12.08 -2.44
C VAL A 26 7.50 -10.62 -2.02
N GLU A 27 7.21 -10.34 -0.77
CA GLU A 27 7.53 -9.05 -0.11
C GLU A 27 8.37 -9.30 1.15
N LEU A 28 9.18 -8.34 1.56
CA LEU A 28 9.91 -8.38 2.81
C LEU A 28 9.13 -7.62 3.89
N ILE A 29 8.72 -8.32 4.95
CA ILE A 29 8.00 -7.72 6.08
C ILE A 29 8.73 -8.01 7.39
N GLU A 30 9.27 -6.98 8.01
CA GLU A 30 10.05 -7.05 9.26
C GLU A 30 11.17 -8.11 9.20
N GLY A 31 11.81 -8.24 8.04
CA GLY A 31 12.87 -9.21 7.78
C GLY A 31 12.38 -10.63 7.51
N GLU A 32 11.10 -10.86 7.35
CA GLU A 32 10.52 -12.13 6.92
C GLU A 32 10.08 -12.03 5.46
N ILE A 33 10.46 -13.01 4.63
CA ILE A 33 10.03 -13.10 3.23
C ILE A 33 8.65 -13.74 3.22
N ILE A 34 7.67 -13.03 2.70
CA ILE A 34 6.26 -13.43 2.67
C ILE A 34 5.85 -13.67 1.22
N GLU A 35 5.36 -14.84 0.93
CA GLU A 35 4.80 -15.18 -0.38
C GLU A 35 3.39 -14.58 -0.51
N MET A 36 3.16 -13.83 -1.59
CA MET A 36 1.87 -13.21 -1.87
C MET A 36 0.93 -14.19 -2.57
N SER A 37 -0.35 -14.16 -2.18
CA SER A 37 -1.38 -14.95 -2.83
C SER A 37 -1.56 -14.56 -4.31
N PRO A 38 -1.98 -15.51 -5.18
CA PRO A 38 -2.34 -15.18 -6.55
C PRO A 38 -3.44 -14.12 -6.62
N ILE A 39 -3.31 -13.19 -7.56
CA ILE A 39 -4.27 -12.12 -7.77
C ILE A 39 -5.51 -12.65 -8.49
N GLY A 40 -6.69 -12.48 -7.87
CA GLY A 40 -7.98 -12.73 -8.49
C GLY A 40 -8.41 -11.59 -9.44
N SER A 41 -9.31 -11.89 -10.38
CA SER A 41 -9.79 -10.89 -11.36
C SER A 41 -10.54 -9.71 -10.70
N ARG A 42 -11.25 -9.96 -9.61
CA ARG A 42 -11.97 -8.93 -8.85
C ARG A 42 -11.01 -7.95 -8.20
N HIS A 43 -9.97 -8.45 -7.54
CA HIS A 43 -8.90 -7.66 -6.98
C HIS A 43 -8.19 -6.83 -8.06
N ALA A 44 -7.72 -7.48 -9.13
CA ALA A 44 -7.02 -6.82 -10.23
C ALA A 44 -7.89 -5.71 -10.88
N GLY A 45 -9.17 -5.99 -11.09
CA GLY A 45 -10.12 -5.01 -11.64
C GLY A 45 -10.32 -3.80 -10.73
N THR A 46 -10.36 -4.01 -9.41
CA THR A 46 -10.46 -2.93 -8.42
C THR A 46 -9.19 -2.09 -8.38
N VAL A 47 -8.00 -2.71 -8.34
CA VAL A 47 -6.72 -2.00 -8.40
C VAL A 47 -6.63 -1.15 -9.67
N ALA A 48 -6.96 -1.72 -10.83
CA ALA A 48 -6.96 -1.00 -12.10
C ALA A 48 -7.94 0.20 -12.10
N ARG A 49 -9.13 0.05 -11.50
CA ARG A 49 -10.12 1.12 -11.36
C ARG A 49 -9.60 2.24 -10.46
N ILE A 50 -9.04 1.92 -9.32
CA ILE A 50 -8.47 2.89 -8.38
C ILE A 50 -7.32 3.65 -9.05
N HIS A 51 -6.41 2.94 -9.71
CA HIS A 51 -5.32 3.54 -10.47
C HIS A 51 -5.85 4.53 -11.52
N HIS A 52 -6.81 4.11 -12.34
CA HIS A 52 -7.42 4.94 -13.38
C HIS A 52 -8.10 6.19 -12.80
N LEU A 53 -8.90 6.02 -11.75
CA LEU A 53 -9.59 7.12 -11.08
C LEU A 53 -8.60 8.21 -10.63
N PHE A 54 -7.57 7.81 -9.88
CA PHE A 54 -6.60 8.77 -9.36
C PHE A 54 -5.73 9.38 -10.45
N SER A 55 -5.34 8.61 -11.48
CA SER A 55 -4.56 9.14 -12.60
C SER A 55 -5.29 10.24 -13.35
N ILE A 56 -6.60 10.10 -13.56
CA ILE A 56 -7.42 11.14 -14.24
C ILE A 56 -7.68 12.33 -13.31
N ARG A 57 -7.96 12.07 -12.04
CA ARG A 57 -8.43 13.12 -11.12
C ARG A 57 -7.29 13.97 -10.55
N LEU A 58 -6.10 13.40 -10.42
CA LEU A 58 -4.96 14.08 -9.80
C LEU A 58 -3.92 14.60 -10.79
N LEU A 59 -3.87 14.05 -12.01
CA LEU A 59 -2.94 14.46 -13.05
C LEU A 59 -1.50 14.66 -12.49
N ASP A 60 -0.98 15.89 -12.58
CA ASP A 60 0.37 16.22 -12.11
C ASP A 60 0.48 16.43 -10.58
N GLN A 61 -0.62 16.26 -9.82
CA GLN A 61 -0.61 16.47 -8.37
C GLN A 61 -0.05 15.28 -7.59
N ALA A 62 -0.03 14.09 -8.21
CA ALA A 62 0.52 12.88 -7.62
C ALA A 62 1.04 11.93 -8.70
N VAL A 63 2.05 11.14 -8.34
CA VAL A 63 2.42 9.94 -9.10
C VAL A 63 1.59 8.79 -8.58
N VAL A 64 0.80 8.16 -9.45
CA VAL A 64 0.02 6.95 -9.09
C VAL A 64 0.87 5.73 -9.34
N TRP A 65 1.18 4.99 -8.28
CA TRP A 65 2.07 3.84 -8.30
C TRP A 65 1.32 2.60 -7.82
N SER A 66 1.24 1.55 -8.62
CA SER A 66 0.45 0.36 -8.30
C SER A 66 1.30 -0.90 -8.28
N GLN A 67 1.16 -1.68 -7.21
CA GLN A 67 1.83 -2.97 -7.04
C GLN A 67 3.36 -2.87 -7.25
N ASN A 68 3.95 -1.89 -6.62
CA ASN A 68 5.38 -1.63 -6.63
C ASN A 68 5.89 -1.40 -5.21
N PRO A 69 7.17 -1.64 -4.93
CA PRO A 69 7.73 -1.58 -3.59
C PRO A 69 7.67 -0.21 -2.93
N LEU A 70 7.47 -0.22 -1.61
CA LEU A 70 7.66 0.89 -0.68
C LEU A 70 8.79 0.56 0.29
N LEU A 71 9.82 1.42 0.35
CA LEU A 71 10.98 1.16 1.18
C LEU A 71 10.77 1.61 2.63
N LEU A 72 10.77 0.67 3.58
CA LEU A 72 10.60 0.92 5.02
C LEU A 72 11.90 0.57 5.77
N VAL A 73 12.95 1.39 5.59
CA VAL A 73 14.33 1.13 6.03
C VAL A 73 14.41 0.78 7.52
N GLN A 74 13.73 1.56 8.38
CA GLN A 74 13.79 1.38 9.84
C GLN A 74 13.20 0.04 10.31
N HIS A 75 12.35 -0.57 9.49
CA HIS A 75 11.67 -1.82 9.82
C HIS A 75 12.14 -3.01 8.98
N GLN A 76 13.23 -2.83 8.20
CA GLN A 76 13.74 -3.88 7.30
C GLN A 76 12.60 -4.52 6.51
N SER A 77 11.81 -3.66 5.81
CA SER A 77 10.61 -4.08 5.10
C SER A 77 10.52 -3.40 3.75
N GLU A 78 9.97 -4.14 2.80
CA GLU A 78 9.71 -3.69 1.43
C GLU A 78 8.39 -4.32 0.96
N PRO A 79 7.23 -3.84 1.49
CA PRO A 79 5.93 -4.26 1.01
C PRO A 79 5.64 -3.73 -0.38
N GLU A 80 4.71 -4.40 -1.09
CA GLU A 80 4.16 -3.96 -2.37
C GLU A 80 2.67 -3.56 -2.20
N PRO A 81 2.37 -2.31 -1.80
CA PRO A 81 0.99 -1.86 -1.70
C PRO A 81 0.27 -1.89 -3.05
N ASP A 82 -1.04 -2.16 -3.04
CA ASP A 82 -1.81 -2.24 -4.27
C ASP A 82 -1.86 -0.92 -5.05
N VAL A 83 -2.03 0.22 -4.36
CA VAL A 83 -1.94 1.56 -4.96
C VAL A 83 -1.34 2.54 -3.97
N MET A 84 -0.41 3.35 -4.44
CA MET A 84 0.10 4.52 -3.72
C MET A 84 -0.10 5.79 -4.53
N LEU A 85 -0.44 6.86 -3.85
CA LEU A 85 -0.33 8.22 -4.35
C LEU A 85 0.93 8.82 -3.76
N LEU A 86 1.92 9.07 -4.59
CA LEU A 86 3.21 9.61 -4.19
C LEU A 86 3.30 11.10 -4.51
N ALA A 87 4.16 11.80 -3.82
CA ALA A 87 4.51 13.17 -4.17
C ALA A 87 5.02 13.24 -5.61
N PRO A 88 4.72 14.31 -6.38
CA PRO A 88 5.32 14.49 -7.68
C PRO A 88 6.86 14.47 -7.61
N HIS A 89 7.48 13.67 -8.47
CA HIS A 89 8.93 13.55 -8.57
C HIS A 89 9.35 13.59 -10.04
N ALA A 90 10.41 14.34 -10.35
CA ALA A 90 10.80 14.65 -11.73
C ALA A 90 11.18 13.41 -12.56
N ASP A 91 11.76 12.39 -11.92
CA ASP A 91 12.16 11.13 -12.56
C ASP A 91 11.16 9.98 -12.30
N PHE A 92 10.00 10.27 -11.70
CA PHE A 92 8.99 9.26 -11.35
C PHE A 92 9.55 8.11 -10.49
N TYR A 93 10.47 8.42 -9.56
CA TYR A 93 11.14 7.45 -8.68
C TYR A 93 11.99 6.40 -9.41
N SER A 94 12.46 6.68 -10.64
CA SER A 94 13.35 5.79 -11.38
C SER A 94 14.76 5.68 -10.78
N GLY A 95 15.17 6.68 -10.00
CA GLY A 95 16.46 6.72 -9.31
C GLY A 95 16.48 6.04 -7.93
N GLY A 96 15.33 5.64 -7.40
CA GLY A 96 15.21 4.99 -6.09
C GLY A 96 13.76 4.75 -5.69
N LEU A 97 13.52 3.76 -4.83
CA LEU A 97 12.19 3.46 -4.33
C LEU A 97 11.65 4.57 -3.43
N PRO A 98 10.32 4.83 -3.44
CA PRO A 98 9.71 5.78 -2.52
C PRO A 98 9.83 5.32 -1.07
N GLU A 99 9.90 6.29 -0.17
CA GLU A 99 9.88 6.10 1.28
C GLU A 99 8.61 6.73 1.90
N PRO A 100 8.28 6.46 3.18
CA PRO A 100 7.05 6.98 3.80
C PRO A 100 6.79 8.49 3.65
N PRO A 101 7.78 9.39 3.68
CA PRO A 101 7.54 10.82 3.47
C PRO A 101 7.01 11.18 2.08
N ASP A 102 7.25 10.33 1.08
CA ASP A 102 6.77 10.52 -0.29
C ASP A 102 5.29 10.14 -0.44
N VAL A 103 4.80 9.28 0.46
CA VAL A 103 3.44 8.70 0.37
C VAL A 103 2.40 9.71 0.83
N ARG A 104 1.49 10.09 -0.07
CA ARG A 104 0.32 10.93 0.18
C ARG A 104 -0.90 10.11 0.60
N LEU A 105 -1.02 8.91 0.06
CA LEU A 105 -2.04 7.92 0.39
C LEU A 105 -1.52 6.54 0.00
N LEU A 106 -1.80 5.53 0.82
CA LEU A 106 -1.57 4.13 0.53
C LEU A 106 -2.91 3.40 0.53
N VAL A 107 -3.16 2.53 -0.45
CA VAL A 107 -4.39 1.75 -0.56
C VAL A 107 -4.04 0.28 -0.70
N GLU A 108 -4.63 -0.55 0.15
CA GLU A 108 -4.66 -2.01 0.01
C GLU A 108 -6.07 -2.46 -0.35
N VAL A 109 -6.16 -3.43 -1.25
CA VAL A 109 -7.40 -4.04 -1.72
C VAL A 109 -7.45 -5.49 -1.23
N ALA A 110 -8.24 -5.75 -0.21
CA ALA A 110 -8.31 -7.06 0.43
C ALA A 110 -9.45 -7.90 -0.13
N GLU A 111 -9.13 -9.10 -0.62
CA GLU A 111 -10.08 -10.16 -0.94
C GLU A 111 -9.83 -11.36 -0.01
N SER A 112 -8.62 -11.88 0.09
CA SER A 112 -8.23 -12.96 1.01
C SER A 112 -7.24 -12.52 2.10
N SER A 113 -6.59 -11.37 1.93
CA SER A 113 -5.51 -10.85 2.79
C SER A 113 -5.99 -10.02 3.98
N LEU A 114 -7.29 -9.72 4.10
CA LEU A 114 -7.87 -8.74 5.03
C LEU A 114 -7.30 -8.80 6.46
N GLN A 115 -7.16 -9.99 7.04
CA GLN A 115 -6.66 -10.15 8.40
C GLN A 115 -5.14 -9.89 8.50
N TYR A 116 -4.40 -10.26 7.47
CA TYR A 116 -2.98 -10.01 7.38
C TYR A 116 -2.71 -8.50 7.24
N ASP A 117 -3.43 -7.84 6.35
CA ASP A 117 -3.32 -6.39 6.13
C ASP A 117 -3.60 -5.63 7.43
N ARG A 118 -4.75 -5.90 8.09
CA ARG A 118 -5.12 -5.23 9.35
C ARG A 118 -4.15 -5.48 10.50
N ARG A 119 -3.58 -6.68 10.62
CA ARG A 119 -2.78 -7.06 11.80
C ARG A 119 -1.28 -6.91 11.61
N THR A 120 -0.81 -6.90 10.36
CA THR A 120 0.62 -6.87 10.03
C THR A 120 0.98 -5.62 9.24
N LYS A 121 0.39 -5.41 8.05
CA LYS A 121 0.79 -4.32 7.15
C LYS A 121 0.38 -2.94 7.68
N PHE A 122 -0.88 -2.76 8.12
CA PHE A 122 -1.35 -1.46 8.59
C PHE A 122 -0.63 -0.95 9.85
N PRO A 123 -0.38 -1.78 10.89
CA PRO A 123 0.49 -1.37 11.99
C PRO A 123 1.92 -1.02 11.55
N LEU A 124 2.48 -1.77 10.59
CA LEU A 124 3.79 -1.47 10.02
C LEU A 124 3.79 -0.13 9.29
N TYR A 125 2.81 0.15 8.45
CA TYR A 125 2.68 1.44 7.76
C TYR A 125 2.58 2.62 8.73
N ALA A 126 1.76 2.47 9.78
CA ALA A 126 1.60 3.51 10.79
C ALA A 126 2.90 3.87 11.51
N ARG A 127 3.64 2.86 12.02
CA ARG A 127 4.90 3.11 12.73
C ARG A 127 6.04 3.51 11.80
N SER A 128 5.92 3.23 10.51
CA SER A 128 6.84 3.74 9.49
C SER A 128 6.55 5.18 9.07
N GLY A 129 5.42 5.76 9.52
CA GLY A 129 5.08 7.17 9.27
C GLY A 129 4.24 7.40 8.02
N VAL A 130 3.61 6.38 7.43
CA VAL A 130 2.60 6.55 6.36
C VAL A 130 1.37 7.23 6.96
N ALA A 131 1.13 8.50 6.61
CA ALA A 131 0.17 9.36 7.29
C ALA A 131 -1.29 8.90 7.17
N GLU A 132 -1.66 8.36 5.99
CA GLU A 132 -3.00 7.87 5.69
C GLU A 132 -2.92 6.58 4.85
N ALA A 133 -3.67 5.56 5.28
CA ALA A 133 -3.81 4.30 4.56
C ALA A 133 -5.27 3.86 4.51
N TRP A 134 -5.68 3.31 3.36
CA TRP A 134 -7.04 2.83 3.12
C TRP A 134 -7.04 1.32 2.89
N LEU A 135 -7.99 0.63 3.50
CA LEU A 135 -8.22 -0.79 3.31
C LEU A 135 -9.59 -1.00 2.67
N VAL A 136 -9.59 -1.41 1.41
CA VAL A 136 -10.79 -1.75 0.65
C VAL A 136 -11.10 -3.22 0.87
N ASP A 137 -12.12 -3.52 1.68
CA ASP A 137 -12.60 -4.88 1.94
C ASP A 137 -13.64 -5.24 0.86
N LEU A 138 -13.21 -6.03 -0.12
CA LEU A 138 -14.06 -6.41 -1.24
C LEU A 138 -15.23 -7.32 -0.82
N ASP A 139 -15.03 -8.19 0.16
CA ASP A 139 -16.06 -9.15 0.58
C ASP A 139 -17.21 -8.49 1.31
N SER A 140 -16.91 -7.52 2.19
CA SER A 140 -17.95 -6.79 2.91
C SER A 140 -18.42 -5.51 2.21
N GLY A 141 -17.76 -5.09 1.12
CA GLY A 141 -18.04 -3.82 0.44
C GLY A 141 -17.87 -2.63 1.38
N ARG A 142 -16.74 -2.56 2.11
CA ARG A 142 -16.41 -1.51 3.06
C ARG A 142 -15.05 -0.91 2.76
N LEU A 143 -14.88 0.33 3.18
CA LEU A 143 -13.61 1.03 3.18
C LEU A 143 -13.25 1.41 4.62
N GLU A 144 -12.04 1.05 5.04
CA GLU A 144 -11.45 1.57 6.27
C GLU A 144 -10.45 2.66 5.93
N ILE A 145 -10.65 3.84 6.48
CA ILE A 145 -9.71 4.97 6.40
C ILE A 145 -8.95 5.04 7.71
N HIS A 146 -7.65 4.85 7.64
CA HIS A 146 -6.73 4.86 8.77
C HIS A 146 -5.88 6.12 8.74
N ARG A 147 -5.91 6.91 9.83
CA ARG A 147 -5.20 8.19 9.98
C ARG A 147 -4.52 8.31 11.34
N GLY A 148 -3.63 9.29 11.46
CA GLY A 148 -2.95 9.55 12.72
C GLY A 148 -1.92 8.49 13.06
N ALA A 149 -1.04 8.23 12.11
CA ALA A 149 0.07 7.28 12.21
C ALA A 149 0.93 7.50 13.47
N GLY A 150 1.39 6.41 14.08
CA GLY A 150 2.27 6.43 15.25
C GLY A 150 2.70 5.01 15.64
N ASP A 151 3.57 4.89 16.66
CA ASP A 151 4.18 3.62 17.07
C ASP A 151 3.16 2.55 17.47
N ALA A 152 2.01 2.96 18.01
CA ALA A 152 0.93 2.05 18.41
C ALA A 152 -0.04 1.69 17.28
N GLY A 153 0.20 2.17 16.04
CA GLY A 153 -0.70 2.03 14.91
C GLY A 153 -1.42 3.34 14.57
N TYR A 154 -2.46 3.26 13.75
CA TYR A 154 -3.31 4.40 13.42
C TYR A 154 -4.29 4.71 14.57
N ARG A 155 -4.39 5.98 14.97
CA ARG A 155 -5.24 6.42 16.08
C ARG A 155 -6.70 6.66 15.71
N ASP A 156 -6.94 6.95 14.43
CA ASP A 156 -8.27 7.24 13.88
C ASP A 156 -8.55 6.23 12.75
N VAL A 157 -9.59 5.42 12.94
CA VAL A 157 -10.04 4.43 11.95
C VAL A 157 -11.53 4.65 11.70
N ARG A 158 -11.86 5.10 10.51
CA ARG A 158 -13.24 5.31 10.08
C ARG A 158 -13.63 4.25 9.06
N VAL A 159 -14.78 3.59 9.26
CA VAL A 159 -15.34 2.62 8.32
C VAL A 159 -16.47 3.27 7.54
N LEU A 160 -16.36 3.21 6.22
CA LEU A 160 -17.32 3.80 5.28
C LEU A 160 -18.04 2.72 4.46
N ARG A 161 -19.23 3.08 3.99
CA ARG A 161 -20.07 2.25 3.08
C ARG A 161 -20.22 2.93 1.73
N ALA A 162 -20.83 2.22 0.78
CA ALA A 162 -20.82 2.52 -0.66
C ALA A 162 -21.07 3.99 -1.05
N ASP A 163 -22.02 4.65 -0.42
CA ASP A 163 -22.50 5.97 -0.87
C ASP A 163 -22.00 7.14 -0.01
N GLU A 164 -21.19 6.86 1.01
CA GLU A 164 -20.58 7.91 1.82
C GLU A 164 -19.47 8.61 1.03
N MET A 165 -19.49 9.95 1.03
CA MET A 165 -18.45 10.77 0.40
C MET A 165 -17.28 10.95 1.35
N PHE A 166 -16.08 10.90 0.82
CA PHE A 166 -14.83 11.13 1.55
C PHE A 166 -13.75 11.67 0.62
N SER A 167 -12.66 12.14 1.22
CA SER A 167 -11.50 12.65 0.47
C SER A 167 -10.22 12.18 1.17
N PRO A 168 -9.13 11.93 0.41
CA PRO A 168 -7.80 11.79 1.00
C PRO A 168 -7.41 13.09 1.71
N THR A 169 -6.72 13.00 2.85
CA THR A 169 -6.25 14.18 3.58
C THR A 169 -5.35 15.08 2.73
N ALA A 170 -4.50 14.48 1.90
CA ALA A 170 -3.62 15.21 1.00
C ALA A 170 -4.34 15.88 -0.17
N PHE A 171 -5.56 15.46 -0.49
CA PHE A 171 -6.37 15.97 -1.62
C PHE A 171 -7.81 16.24 -1.16
N PRO A 172 -8.05 17.27 -0.33
CA PRO A 172 -9.35 17.52 0.30
C PRO A 172 -10.46 17.86 -0.69
N ASP A 173 -10.10 18.38 -1.85
CA ASP A 173 -11.05 18.74 -2.91
C ASP A 173 -11.45 17.53 -3.78
N LEU A 174 -10.78 16.38 -3.60
CA LEU A 174 -11.09 15.14 -4.30
C LEU A 174 -12.18 14.36 -3.56
N ALA A 175 -13.43 14.78 -3.71
CA ALA A 175 -14.57 14.04 -3.15
C ALA A 175 -14.88 12.81 -4.01
N ILE A 176 -14.87 11.64 -3.37
CA ILE A 176 -15.17 10.33 -3.99
C ILE A 176 -16.06 9.50 -3.05
N THR A 177 -16.62 8.44 -3.59
CA THR A 177 -17.37 7.42 -2.84
C THR A 177 -16.68 6.07 -2.92
N LEU A 178 -17.03 5.14 -2.04
CA LEU A 178 -16.52 3.77 -2.16
C LEU A 178 -16.92 3.12 -3.50
N ARG A 179 -18.10 3.46 -4.03
CA ARG A 179 -18.55 2.98 -5.35
C ARG A 179 -17.61 3.41 -6.48
N ASP A 180 -17.01 4.58 -6.42
CA ASP A 180 -16.03 5.03 -7.41
C ASP A 180 -14.78 4.13 -7.43
N LEU A 181 -14.45 3.51 -6.28
CA LEU A 181 -13.30 2.62 -6.14
C LEU A 181 -13.61 1.18 -6.57
N ILE A 182 -14.81 0.64 -6.22
CA ILE A 182 -15.11 -0.78 -6.41
C ILE A 182 -16.12 -1.07 -7.55
N GLY A 183 -16.90 -0.09 -7.96
CA GLY A 183 -17.91 -0.18 -9.04
C GLY A 183 -19.33 -0.39 -8.55
#